data_990f804a4a8c26202eaa3c48e95722f8
#
_entry.id   990f804a4a8c26202eaa3c48e95722f8
#
_cell.length_a   1.000
_cell.length_b   1.000
_cell.length_c   1.000
_cell.angle_alpha   90.00
_cell.angle_beta   90.00
_cell.angle_gamma   90.00
#
_symmetry.space_group_name_H-M   'P 1'
#
loop_
_entity.id
_entity.type
_entity.pdbx_description
1 polymer ?
#
loop_
_entity_poly.entity_id
_entity_poly.type
_entity_poly.pdbx_seq_one_letter_code
_entity_poly.pdbx_strand_id
1 'polypeptide(L)'
;NFEDVNLEGKEYYNGADEAGLFAASGYSFMNYYDKSYNSWYGFAVSSTTGNDYIGWGTPSEFNSCVGGGMESRQFAVGYFSEYNYINDEQGPAIYAEKAYKPEYVYVNNSAYAYQSMLYGDSYAKKFDANDYFVLKIIGRTEKGEETGHVDFYLAKDGKIVNEWTKVDLTPLGVVSYIDFVMDTSDKGAYGMNTPAYFCLDNMKAELTDDAPIPSGIQSVVEKTDKVTVVGIFTLEGVKIDRIQKGVNILKMSD
;
A
#
# COMPACT_ATOMS: atom_id res chain seq x y z
N ASN A 1 -8.60 -0.25 12.68
CA ASN A 1 -7.72 0.65 13.42
C ASN A 1 -6.63 -0.12 14.16
N PHE A 2 -5.78 0.57 14.91
CA PHE A 2 -4.60 0.00 15.55
C PHE A 2 -4.70 0.01 17.08
N GLU A 3 -5.89 0.20 17.65
CA GLU A 3 -6.10 0.33 19.10
C GLU A 3 -5.83 -0.96 19.89
N ASP A 4 -5.80 -2.11 19.22
CA ASP A 4 -5.48 -3.42 19.79
C ASP A 4 -3.96 -3.71 19.84
N VAL A 5 -3.11 -2.84 19.26
CA VAL A 5 -1.66 -2.96 19.34
C VAL A 5 -1.17 -2.42 20.68
N ASN A 6 -0.50 -3.27 21.46
CA ASN A 6 0.06 -2.85 22.73
C ASN A 6 1.43 -2.18 22.54
N LEU A 7 1.48 -0.88 22.74
CA LEU A 7 2.72 -0.09 22.66
C LEU A 7 3.60 -0.17 23.92
N GLU A 8 3.20 -0.94 24.95
CA GLU A 8 3.97 -1.10 26.19
C GLU A 8 4.36 0.23 26.87
N GLY A 9 3.52 1.24 26.74
CA GLY A 9 3.75 2.59 27.29
C GLY A 9 4.68 3.46 26.46
N LYS A 10 5.12 3.01 25.28
CA LYS A 10 5.86 3.80 24.31
C LYS A 10 4.90 4.62 23.43
N GLU A 11 5.42 5.62 22.77
CA GLU A 11 4.63 6.43 21.82
C GLU A 11 4.50 5.76 20.45
N TYR A 12 5.41 4.85 20.10
CA TYR A 12 5.39 4.12 18.84
C TYR A 12 6.06 2.73 18.97
N TYR A 13 5.76 1.87 18.00
CA TYR A 13 6.42 0.58 17.76
C TYR A 13 6.91 0.54 16.32
N ASN A 14 8.18 0.29 16.10
CA ASN A 14 8.84 0.25 14.78
C ASN A 14 9.56 -1.07 14.47
N GLY A 15 9.24 -2.13 15.22
CA GLY A 15 9.82 -3.46 15.00
C GLY A 15 11.20 -3.69 15.59
N ALA A 16 11.65 -2.87 16.53
CA ALA A 16 12.99 -3.01 17.15
C ALA A 16 13.23 -4.36 17.87
N ASP A 17 12.20 -5.17 18.04
CA ASP A 17 12.25 -6.56 18.51
C ASP A 17 12.52 -7.58 17.39
N GLU A 18 12.59 -7.12 16.12
CA GLU A 18 12.83 -7.94 14.92
C GLU A 18 11.75 -9.02 14.70
N ALA A 19 10.51 -8.77 15.09
CA ALA A 19 9.41 -9.71 14.90
C ALA A 19 9.03 -9.90 13.40
N GLY A 20 9.36 -8.94 12.55
CA GLY A 20 9.11 -8.98 11.09
C GLY A 20 7.67 -8.67 10.68
N LEU A 21 6.73 -8.88 11.58
CA LEU A 21 5.30 -8.59 11.42
C LEU A 21 4.71 -8.12 12.76
N PHE A 22 3.69 -7.30 12.72
CA PHE A 22 2.78 -7.11 13.85
C PHE A 22 1.33 -7.29 13.42
N ALA A 23 0.48 -7.68 14.36
CA ALA A 23 -0.95 -7.85 14.10
C ALA A 23 -1.74 -6.65 14.60
N ALA A 24 -2.73 -6.21 13.81
CA ALA A 24 -3.72 -5.21 14.18
C ALA A 24 -5.07 -5.56 13.55
N SER A 25 -6.13 -5.61 14.34
CA SER A 25 -7.51 -5.84 13.90
C SER A 25 -7.68 -7.08 13.00
N GLY A 26 -6.90 -8.15 13.25
CA GLY A 26 -6.96 -9.41 12.50
C GLY A 26 -6.13 -9.43 11.20
N TYR A 27 -5.37 -8.40 10.91
CA TYR A 27 -4.45 -8.30 9.78
C TYR A 27 -3.01 -8.26 10.28
N SER A 28 -2.06 -8.74 9.46
CA SER A 28 -0.63 -8.71 9.73
C SER A 28 0.03 -7.65 8.87
N PHE A 29 0.78 -6.77 9.48
CA PHE A 29 1.48 -5.65 8.84
C PHE A 29 2.96 -5.96 8.78
N MET A 30 3.55 -5.85 7.59
CA MET A 30 4.98 -6.04 7.39
C MET A 30 5.75 -4.97 8.15
N ASN A 31 6.73 -5.40 8.91
CA ASN A 31 7.63 -4.52 9.63
C ASN A 31 9.02 -5.16 9.63
N TYR A 32 10.01 -4.44 9.18
CA TYR A 32 11.39 -4.88 9.22
C TYR A 32 12.26 -3.91 9.99
N TYR A 33 13.18 -4.43 10.78
CA TYR A 33 14.13 -3.62 11.52
C TYR A 33 15.55 -4.18 11.38
N ASP A 34 16.49 -3.31 11.01
CA ASP A 34 17.91 -3.64 10.93
C ASP A 34 18.65 -3.01 12.11
N LYS A 35 19.06 -3.84 13.08
CA LYS A 35 19.81 -3.41 14.25
C LYS A 35 21.16 -2.80 13.92
N SER A 36 21.80 -3.23 12.81
CA SER A 36 23.12 -2.75 12.42
C SER A 36 23.11 -1.28 12.03
N TYR A 37 22.00 -0.84 11.43
CA TYR A 37 21.81 0.51 10.95
C TYR A 37 20.80 1.30 11.78
N ASN A 38 20.17 0.65 12.77
CA ASN A 38 19.06 1.24 13.55
C ASN A 38 17.98 1.83 12.62
N SER A 39 17.65 1.09 11.57
CA SER A 39 16.71 1.50 10.54
C SER A 39 15.54 0.53 10.41
N TRP A 40 14.41 1.01 9.98
CA TRP A 40 13.20 0.20 9.78
C TRP A 40 12.57 0.54 8.44
N TYR A 41 11.72 -0.34 7.94
CA TYR A 41 10.80 -0.10 6.82
C TYR A 41 9.58 -1.02 6.94
N GLY A 42 8.57 -0.80 6.10
CA GLY A 42 7.28 -1.43 6.26
C GLY A 42 6.35 -0.54 7.08
N PHE A 43 5.70 -1.10 8.07
CA PHE A 43 4.77 -0.37 8.93
C PHE A 43 5.28 -0.25 10.36
N ALA A 44 5.09 0.92 10.94
CA ALA A 44 5.17 1.16 12.38
C ALA A 44 3.79 1.54 12.90
N VAL A 45 3.55 1.37 14.20
CA VAL A 45 2.36 1.90 14.88
C VAL A 45 2.74 3.09 15.73
N SER A 46 1.97 4.16 15.67
CA SER A 46 2.18 5.40 16.41
C SER A 46 0.95 5.82 17.18
N SER A 47 1.15 6.42 18.34
CA SER A 47 0.15 7.12 19.15
C SER A 47 0.52 8.59 19.42
N THR A 48 1.48 9.10 18.65
CA THR A 48 1.92 10.50 18.78
C THR A 48 0.79 11.45 18.38
N THR A 49 0.72 12.59 19.05
CA THR A 49 -0.28 13.64 18.76
C THR A 49 0.35 14.92 18.20
N GLY A 50 1.69 14.95 18.08
CA GLY A 50 2.41 16.03 17.42
C GLY A 50 2.24 15.99 15.91
N ASN A 51 2.42 17.13 15.26
CA ASN A 51 2.43 17.26 13.80
C ASN A 51 3.70 17.96 13.29
N ASP A 52 4.68 18.14 14.13
CA ASP A 52 5.97 18.74 13.79
C ASP A 52 6.94 17.66 13.31
N TYR A 53 7.86 18.06 12.45
CA TYR A 53 9.05 17.30 12.09
C TYR A 53 10.30 18.12 12.42
N ILE A 54 11.09 17.63 13.35
CA ILE A 54 12.26 18.37 13.88
C ILE A 54 13.58 17.91 13.25
N GLY A 55 13.57 16.79 12.54
CA GLY A 55 14.76 16.24 11.89
C GLY A 55 14.78 14.70 11.91
N TRP A 56 15.69 14.13 11.14
CA TRP A 56 15.79 12.69 10.97
C TRP A 56 16.16 11.98 12.28
N GLY A 57 15.53 10.82 12.52
CA GLY A 57 15.76 10.02 13.73
C GLY A 57 15.14 10.55 15.01
N THR A 58 14.20 11.50 14.90
CA THR A 58 13.41 11.98 16.03
C THR A 58 12.04 11.30 16.07
N PRO A 59 11.35 11.28 17.23
CA PRO A 59 9.98 10.72 17.32
C PRO A 59 9.00 11.33 16.32
N SER A 60 9.29 12.51 15.78
CA SER A 60 8.46 13.21 14.79
C SER A 60 8.34 12.48 13.45
N GLU A 61 9.21 11.53 13.11
CA GLU A 61 9.04 10.69 11.90
C GLU A 61 7.79 9.80 11.99
N PHE A 62 7.29 9.56 13.21
CA PHE A 62 6.10 8.79 13.48
C PHE A 62 4.83 9.67 13.62
N ASN A 63 4.92 10.96 13.33
CA ASN A 63 3.79 11.88 13.39
C ASN A 63 2.99 11.86 12.07
N SER A 64 1.65 11.91 12.18
CA SER A 64 0.82 12.33 11.05
C SER A 64 0.88 13.85 10.87
N CYS A 65 0.64 14.37 9.67
CA CYS A 65 0.73 15.82 9.43
C CYS A 65 -0.37 16.63 10.15
N VAL A 66 -1.41 15.96 10.66
CA VAL A 66 -2.50 16.61 11.43
C VAL A 66 -2.43 16.35 12.93
N GLY A 67 -1.49 15.51 13.38
CA GLY A 67 -1.38 15.06 14.78
C GLY A 67 -2.43 14.01 15.15
N GLY A 68 -1.98 12.75 15.40
CA GLY A 68 -2.85 11.64 15.80
C GLY A 68 -3.51 10.91 14.64
N GLY A 69 -4.33 9.90 14.98
CA GLY A 69 -5.05 9.04 14.05
C GLY A 69 -6.39 9.62 13.58
N MET A 70 -7.10 8.86 12.73
CA MET A 70 -8.42 9.22 12.21
C MET A 70 -9.49 8.84 13.24
N GLU A 71 -9.93 9.80 14.04
CA GLU A 71 -10.87 9.58 15.14
C GLU A 71 -10.45 8.45 16.10
N SER A 72 -9.14 8.21 16.19
CA SER A 72 -8.50 7.13 16.94
C SER A 72 -7.24 7.65 17.64
N ARG A 73 -6.71 6.88 18.58
CA ARG A 73 -5.47 7.19 19.25
C ARG A 73 -4.25 6.70 18.48
N GLN A 74 -4.35 5.51 17.88
CA GLN A 74 -3.25 4.83 17.21
C GLN A 74 -3.49 4.74 15.71
N PHE A 75 -2.42 4.90 14.95
CA PHE A 75 -2.42 4.80 13.49
C PHE A 75 -1.13 4.16 12.99
N ALA A 76 -1.11 3.66 11.76
CA ALA A 76 0.11 3.16 11.15
C ALA A 76 0.85 4.28 10.41
N VAL A 77 2.17 4.21 10.48
CA VAL A 77 3.09 4.95 9.61
C VAL A 77 3.74 3.94 8.68
N GLY A 78 3.58 4.12 7.38
CA GLY A 78 4.25 3.35 6.34
C GLY A 78 5.54 4.03 5.90
N TYR A 79 6.60 3.25 5.76
CA TYR A 79 7.85 3.69 5.16
C TYR A 79 8.22 2.78 3.99
N PHE A 80 8.23 3.35 2.80
CA PHE A 80 8.65 2.68 1.56
C PHE A 80 10.13 2.91 1.29
N SER A 81 10.85 1.86 0.86
CA SER A 81 12.24 2.00 0.43
C SER A 81 12.46 1.21 -0.85
N GLU A 82 12.96 1.88 -1.87
CA GLU A 82 13.33 1.26 -3.15
C GLU A 82 14.50 0.26 -3.03
N TYR A 83 15.23 0.27 -1.90
CA TYR A 83 16.45 -0.52 -1.70
C TYR A 83 16.28 -1.69 -0.72
N ASN A 84 15.15 -1.78 -0.06
CA ASN A 84 14.93 -2.79 0.97
C ASN A 84 14.01 -3.87 0.42
N TYR A 85 14.62 -5.00 0.06
CA TYR A 85 13.91 -6.19 -0.40
C TYR A 85 13.92 -7.23 0.71
N ILE A 86 12.74 -7.64 1.17
CA ILE A 86 12.57 -8.88 1.92
C ILE A 86 11.67 -9.77 1.06
N ASN A 87 12.14 -11.00 0.80
CA ASN A 87 11.38 -12.02 0.09
C ASN A 87 10.84 -11.55 -1.29
N ASP A 88 11.60 -10.74 -2.04
CA ASP A 88 11.20 -10.14 -3.31
C ASP A 88 10.05 -9.11 -3.22
N GLU A 89 9.64 -8.73 -2.03
CA GLU A 89 8.64 -7.70 -1.80
C GLU A 89 9.28 -6.30 -1.73
N GLN A 90 8.72 -5.33 -2.43
CA GLN A 90 9.33 -4.01 -2.62
C GLN A 90 8.79 -2.93 -1.69
N GLY A 91 7.73 -3.19 -0.94
CA GLY A 91 7.05 -2.17 -0.17
C GLY A 91 6.43 -2.66 1.14
N PRO A 92 5.91 -1.74 1.94
CA PRO A 92 5.04 -2.09 3.05
C PRO A 92 3.88 -2.97 2.56
N ALA A 93 3.56 -4.06 3.29
CA ALA A 93 2.51 -4.98 2.89
C ALA A 93 1.57 -5.33 4.05
N ILE A 94 0.30 -5.60 3.72
CA ILE A 94 -0.74 -6.02 4.67
C ILE A 94 -1.27 -7.38 4.25
N TYR A 95 -1.18 -8.35 5.15
CA TYR A 95 -1.61 -9.73 4.96
C TYR A 95 -2.81 -10.05 5.85
N ALA A 96 -3.51 -11.13 5.52
CA ALA A 96 -4.51 -11.77 6.37
C ALA A 96 -4.29 -13.29 6.38
N GLU A 97 -5.00 -13.99 7.26
CA GLU A 97 -4.97 -15.46 7.33
C GLU A 97 -5.50 -16.15 6.08
N LYS A 98 -6.30 -15.45 5.28
CA LYS A 98 -6.85 -15.87 3.99
C LYS A 98 -7.11 -14.66 3.10
N ALA A 99 -7.55 -14.88 1.87
CA ALA A 99 -7.93 -13.81 0.95
C ALA A 99 -8.99 -12.88 1.55
N TYR A 100 -9.00 -11.62 1.14
CA TYR A 100 -9.94 -10.62 1.65
C TYR A 100 -10.35 -9.61 0.57
N LYS A 101 -11.48 -8.94 0.81
CA LYS A 101 -12.03 -7.88 -0.03
C LYS A 101 -11.84 -6.54 0.70
N PRO A 102 -10.86 -5.73 0.34
CA PRO A 102 -10.70 -4.40 0.92
C PRO A 102 -11.81 -3.48 0.40
N GLU A 103 -12.39 -2.67 1.31
CA GLU A 103 -13.41 -1.70 0.97
C GLU A 103 -12.83 -0.28 0.94
N TYR A 104 -12.14 0.13 1.99
CA TYR A 104 -11.51 1.43 2.10
C TYR A 104 -10.43 1.48 3.17
N VAL A 105 -9.64 2.53 3.13
CA VAL A 105 -8.68 2.93 4.18
C VAL A 105 -8.66 4.46 4.27
N TYR A 106 -8.35 5.01 5.44
CA TYR A 106 -8.00 6.42 5.56
C TYR A 106 -6.50 6.60 5.38
N VAL A 107 -6.12 7.56 4.56
CA VAL A 107 -4.73 7.87 4.21
C VAL A 107 -4.43 9.33 4.54
N ASN A 108 -3.21 9.60 5.02
CA ASN A 108 -2.72 10.96 5.23
C ASN A 108 -1.21 11.03 4.96
N ASN A 109 -0.67 12.22 4.80
CA ASN A 109 0.76 12.43 4.84
C ASN A 109 1.32 12.23 6.26
N SER A 110 2.53 11.69 6.36
CA SER A 110 3.33 11.86 7.57
C SER A 110 3.75 13.33 7.72
N ALA A 111 4.03 13.78 8.94
CA ALA A 111 4.54 15.13 9.18
C ALA A 111 5.85 15.37 8.42
N TYR A 112 6.71 14.35 8.36
CA TYR A 112 7.99 14.43 7.66
C TYR A 112 7.81 14.70 6.15
N ALA A 113 7.07 13.85 5.45
CA ALA A 113 6.82 14.05 4.02
C ALA A 113 6.08 15.37 3.73
N TYR A 114 5.07 15.69 4.55
CA TYR A 114 4.28 16.92 4.40
C TYR A 114 5.15 18.18 4.48
N GLN A 115 5.97 18.30 5.53
CA GLN A 115 6.79 19.49 5.76
C GLN A 115 7.95 19.57 4.76
N SER A 116 8.54 18.43 4.36
CA SER A 116 9.54 18.38 3.30
C SER A 116 8.98 18.92 1.98
N MET A 117 7.80 18.48 1.56
CA MET A 117 7.15 19.00 0.35
C MET A 117 6.77 20.48 0.48
N LEU A 118 6.34 20.91 1.67
CA LEU A 118 5.86 22.29 1.89
C LEU A 118 7.00 23.32 1.93
N TYR A 119 8.15 22.96 2.51
CA TYR A 119 9.25 23.89 2.76
C TYR A 119 10.51 23.57 1.97
N GLY A 120 10.72 22.33 1.55
CA GLY A 120 11.98 21.80 1.12
C GLY A 120 12.93 21.53 2.30
N ASP A 121 13.96 20.76 2.06
CA ASP A 121 15.01 20.48 3.02
C ASP A 121 16.38 20.30 2.32
N SER A 122 17.37 19.71 2.98
CA SER A 122 18.71 19.53 2.41
C SER A 122 18.76 18.54 1.24
N TYR A 123 17.74 17.69 1.09
CA TYR A 123 17.66 16.63 0.08
C TYR A 123 16.49 16.82 -0.88
N ALA A 124 15.34 17.16 -0.35
CA ALA A 124 14.09 17.30 -1.10
C ALA A 124 13.80 18.77 -1.43
N LYS A 125 13.32 19.02 -2.63
CA LYS A 125 12.87 20.35 -3.03
C LYS A 125 11.51 20.69 -2.44
N LYS A 126 11.23 21.99 -2.27
CA LYS A 126 9.86 22.47 -2.08
C LYS A 126 9.02 22.18 -3.33
N PHE A 127 7.83 21.63 -3.14
CA PHE A 127 6.90 21.31 -4.23
C PHE A 127 6.22 22.55 -4.81
N ASP A 128 6.00 22.50 -6.10
CA ASP A 128 5.19 23.45 -6.86
C ASP A 128 3.99 22.75 -7.54
N ALA A 129 3.28 23.49 -8.40
CA ALA A 129 2.07 22.98 -9.06
C ALA A 129 2.34 21.84 -10.07
N ASN A 130 3.58 21.63 -10.50
CA ASN A 130 3.96 20.57 -11.44
C ASN A 130 4.40 19.29 -10.72
N ASP A 131 4.52 19.35 -9.40
CA ASP A 131 5.02 18.23 -8.60
C ASP A 131 3.92 17.29 -8.17
N TYR A 132 4.31 16.02 -8.00
CA TYR A 132 3.44 15.00 -7.44
C TYR A 132 4.15 14.10 -6.44
N PHE A 133 3.37 13.56 -5.53
CA PHE A 133 3.73 12.49 -4.61
C PHE A 133 2.55 11.53 -4.53
N VAL A 134 2.75 10.29 -4.94
CA VAL A 134 1.68 9.31 -5.08
C VAL A 134 1.96 8.06 -4.25
N LEU A 135 0.95 7.59 -3.56
CA LEU A 135 0.88 6.28 -2.93
C LEU A 135 0.10 5.35 -3.86
N LYS A 136 0.75 4.32 -4.38
CA LYS A 136 0.14 3.25 -5.17
C LYS A 136 -0.21 2.11 -4.24
N ILE A 137 -1.49 1.80 -4.15
CA ILE A 137 -2.03 0.72 -3.33
C ILE A 137 -2.38 -0.41 -4.29
N ILE A 138 -1.71 -1.55 -4.18
CA ILE A 138 -1.75 -2.63 -5.18
C ILE A 138 -2.25 -3.90 -4.52
N GLY A 139 -3.35 -4.44 -5.03
CA GLY A 139 -3.83 -5.76 -4.65
C GLY A 139 -3.00 -6.86 -5.31
N ARG A 140 -2.65 -7.90 -4.57
CA ARG A 140 -1.81 -9.01 -5.04
C ARG A 140 -2.45 -10.37 -4.79
N THR A 141 -2.20 -11.32 -5.69
CA THR A 141 -2.40 -12.75 -5.45
C THR A 141 -1.27 -13.31 -4.57
N GLU A 142 -1.37 -14.56 -4.10
CA GLU A 142 -0.27 -15.27 -3.40
C GLU A 142 1.03 -15.33 -4.22
N LYS A 143 0.93 -15.27 -5.56
CA LYS A 143 2.09 -15.31 -6.47
C LYS A 143 2.65 -13.94 -6.79
N GLY A 144 2.13 -12.87 -6.16
CA GLY A 144 2.55 -11.50 -6.42
C GLY A 144 1.96 -10.88 -7.69
N GLU A 145 1.03 -11.56 -8.37
CA GLU A 145 0.36 -10.98 -9.53
C GLU A 145 -0.63 -9.91 -9.09
N GLU A 146 -0.69 -8.80 -9.81
CA GLU A 146 -1.60 -7.70 -9.51
C GLU A 146 -3.06 -8.09 -9.76
N THR A 147 -3.93 -7.82 -8.79
CA THR A 147 -5.39 -7.98 -8.92
C THR A 147 -6.09 -6.67 -9.28
N GLY A 148 -5.54 -5.56 -8.91
CA GLY A 148 -5.97 -4.19 -9.18
C GLY A 148 -5.11 -3.21 -8.42
N HIS A 149 -5.25 -1.91 -8.74
CA HIS A 149 -4.54 -0.86 -7.99
C HIS A 149 -5.37 0.42 -7.86
N VAL A 150 -4.98 1.23 -6.89
CA VAL A 150 -5.50 2.58 -6.67
C VAL A 150 -4.31 3.52 -6.50
N ASP A 151 -4.25 4.59 -7.28
CA ASP A 151 -3.29 5.67 -7.11
C ASP A 151 -3.90 6.77 -6.25
N PHE A 152 -3.34 7.02 -5.07
CA PHE A 152 -3.73 8.12 -4.20
C PHE A 152 -2.63 9.18 -4.16
N TYR A 153 -2.95 10.37 -4.65
CA TYR A 153 -2.00 11.48 -4.68
C TYR A 153 -1.96 12.19 -3.34
N LEU A 154 -0.88 11.98 -2.59
CA LEU A 154 -0.54 12.71 -1.36
C LEU A 154 -0.15 14.16 -1.62
N ALA A 155 0.34 14.45 -2.84
CA ALA A 155 0.50 15.80 -3.37
C ALA A 155 0.32 15.80 -4.89
N LYS A 156 -0.42 16.78 -5.42
CA LYS A 156 -0.62 17.00 -6.87
C LYS A 156 -1.24 18.37 -7.13
N ASP A 157 -0.92 18.95 -8.30
CA ASP A 157 -1.53 20.21 -8.80
C ASP A 157 -1.44 21.35 -7.76
N GLY A 158 -0.31 21.45 -7.05
CA GLY A 158 -0.04 22.45 -6.03
C GLY A 158 -0.78 22.26 -4.70
N LYS A 159 -1.45 21.12 -4.52
CA LYS A 159 -2.11 20.73 -3.26
C LYS A 159 -1.33 19.61 -2.60
N ILE A 160 -1.09 19.73 -1.30
CA ILE A 160 -0.50 18.69 -0.45
C ILE A 160 -1.60 18.27 0.52
N VAL A 161 -1.91 16.98 0.59
CA VAL A 161 -2.93 16.44 1.50
C VAL A 161 -2.52 16.71 2.94
N ASN A 162 -3.42 17.31 3.72
CA ASN A 162 -3.23 17.65 5.12
C ASN A 162 -4.44 17.29 6.00
N GLU A 163 -5.17 16.26 5.60
CA GLU A 163 -6.31 15.71 6.32
C GLU A 163 -6.41 14.21 6.07
N TRP A 164 -7.03 13.47 6.98
CA TRP A 164 -7.35 12.08 6.76
C TRP A 164 -8.37 11.94 5.63
N THR A 165 -7.96 11.30 4.56
CA THR A 165 -8.77 11.14 3.36
C THR A 165 -9.16 9.68 3.17
N LYS A 166 -10.46 9.44 3.00
CA LYS A 166 -10.98 8.09 2.72
C LYS A 166 -10.68 7.69 1.28
N VAL A 167 -9.98 6.58 1.10
CA VAL A 167 -9.62 5.99 -0.19
C VAL A 167 -10.43 4.73 -0.41
N ASP A 168 -11.16 4.66 -1.53
CA ASP A 168 -11.89 3.46 -1.95
C ASP A 168 -10.90 2.40 -2.45
N LEU A 169 -10.92 1.22 -1.84
CA LEU A 169 -10.08 0.08 -2.20
C LEU A 169 -10.83 -1.01 -2.96
N THR A 170 -12.10 -0.83 -3.25
CA THR A 170 -12.89 -1.83 -4.00
C THR A 170 -12.31 -2.17 -5.38
N PRO A 171 -11.57 -1.27 -6.09
CA PRO A 171 -10.91 -1.61 -7.33
C PRO A 171 -9.80 -2.66 -7.22
N LEU A 172 -9.30 -2.95 -6.02
CA LEU A 172 -8.31 -4.02 -5.81
C LEU A 172 -8.92 -5.42 -6.00
N GLY A 173 -10.24 -5.55 -5.87
CA GLY A 173 -10.93 -6.84 -5.92
C GLY A 173 -10.61 -7.72 -4.71
N VAL A 174 -10.60 -9.04 -4.92
CA VAL A 174 -10.14 -10.01 -3.92
C VAL A 174 -8.62 -10.05 -3.95
N VAL A 175 -8.00 -9.99 -2.79
CA VAL A 175 -6.53 -9.96 -2.65
C VAL A 175 -6.05 -11.02 -1.66
N SER A 176 -4.83 -11.53 -1.85
CA SER A 176 -4.09 -12.28 -0.82
C SER A 176 -3.34 -11.34 0.10
N TYR A 177 -2.83 -10.24 -0.45
CA TYR A 177 -2.22 -9.14 0.31
C TYR A 177 -2.31 -7.83 -0.46
N ILE A 178 -2.12 -6.73 0.25
CA ILE A 178 -2.00 -5.38 -0.32
C ILE A 178 -0.54 -4.95 -0.18
N ASP A 179 0.02 -4.43 -1.26
CA ASP A 179 1.37 -3.89 -1.37
C ASP A 179 1.28 -2.38 -1.60
N PHE A 180 2.20 -1.61 -0.97
CA PHE A 180 2.22 -0.15 -1.03
C PHE A 180 3.53 0.32 -1.62
N VAL A 181 3.45 1.05 -2.73
CA VAL A 181 4.59 1.59 -3.46
C VAL A 181 4.44 3.10 -3.56
N MET A 182 5.53 3.83 -3.43
CA MET A 182 5.52 5.29 -3.54
C MET A 182 6.30 5.76 -4.76
N ASP A 183 5.86 6.89 -5.31
CA ASP A 183 6.53 7.57 -6.40
C ASP A 183 6.40 9.10 -6.27
N THR A 184 7.38 9.84 -6.78
CA THR A 184 7.44 11.30 -6.71
C THR A 184 8.08 11.90 -7.94
N SER A 185 7.75 13.15 -8.23
CA SER A 185 8.47 13.97 -9.24
C SER A 185 9.85 14.42 -8.75
N ASP A 186 10.11 14.40 -7.44
CA ASP A 186 11.37 14.82 -6.83
C ASP A 186 12.31 13.63 -6.64
N LYS A 187 13.07 13.31 -7.68
CA LYS A 187 14.04 12.20 -7.72
C LYS A 187 15.46 12.70 -8.00
N GLY A 188 16.42 12.08 -7.34
CA GLY A 188 17.84 12.27 -7.55
C GLY A 188 18.54 11.03 -8.09
N ALA A 189 19.87 11.04 -8.05
CA ALA A 189 20.68 9.90 -8.47
C ALA A 189 20.52 8.66 -7.58
N TYR A 190 19.95 8.83 -6.40
CA TYR A 190 19.73 7.80 -5.39
C TYR A 190 18.24 7.51 -5.13
N GLY A 191 17.39 7.70 -6.13
CA GLY A 191 15.94 7.47 -5.99
C GLY A 191 15.16 8.71 -5.53
N MET A 192 14.10 8.51 -4.78
CA MET A 192 13.24 9.58 -4.29
C MET A 192 13.96 10.47 -3.27
N ASN A 193 13.92 11.79 -3.46
CA ASN A 193 14.39 12.76 -2.47
C ASN A 193 13.28 13.09 -1.45
N THR A 194 12.02 13.11 -1.89
CA THR A 194 10.86 13.25 -0.98
C THR A 194 10.84 12.10 0.00
N PRO A 195 10.73 12.34 1.33
CA PRO A 195 10.66 11.28 2.32
C PRO A 195 9.49 10.33 2.06
N ALA A 196 9.76 9.06 1.87
CA ALA A 196 8.81 8.04 1.41
C ALA A 196 7.93 7.50 2.56
N TYR A 197 7.28 8.40 3.30
CA TYR A 197 6.42 8.11 4.44
C TYR A 197 4.97 8.50 4.16
N PHE A 198 4.05 7.69 4.65
CA PHE A 198 2.61 7.93 4.63
C PHE A 198 1.96 7.39 5.92
N CYS A 199 0.72 7.79 6.18
CA CYS A 199 -0.03 7.29 7.34
C CYS A 199 -1.30 6.58 6.88
N LEU A 200 -1.65 5.48 7.58
CA LEU A 200 -2.90 4.72 7.37
C LEU A 200 -3.68 4.59 8.67
N ASP A 201 -5.00 4.64 8.57
CA ASP A 201 -5.89 4.29 9.66
C ASP A 201 -7.23 3.76 9.17
N ASN A 202 -8.00 3.13 10.06
CA ASN A 202 -9.38 2.70 9.86
C ASN A 202 -9.61 1.97 8.52
N MET A 203 -8.73 1.00 8.19
CA MET A 203 -8.97 0.11 7.07
C MET A 203 -10.19 -0.78 7.34
N LYS A 204 -11.07 -0.87 6.36
CA LYS A 204 -12.19 -1.83 6.34
C LYS A 204 -11.98 -2.82 5.23
N ALA A 205 -12.04 -4.10 5.57
CA ALA A 205 -11.98 -5.21 4.63
C ALA A 205 -12.75 -6.41 5.19
N GLU A 206 -13.13 -7.35 4.34
CA GLU A 206 -13.86 -8.56 4.69
C GLU A 206 -13.07 -9.79 4.22
N LEU A 207 -12.86 -10.75 5.12
CA LEU A 207 -12.26 -12.05 4.77
C LEU A 207 -13.19 -12.83 3.85
N THR A 208 -12.61 -13.53 2.86
CA THR A 208 -13.40 -14.31 1.90
C THR A 208 -12.70 -15.61 1.54
N ASP A 209 -13.48 -16.59 1.08
CA ASP A 209 -12.96 -17.84 0.50
C ASP A 209 -12.84 -17.74 -1.05
N ASP A 210 -13.22 -16.59 -1.64
CA ASP A 210 -13.02 -16.33 -3.06
C ASP A 210 -11.53 -16.22 -3.38
N ALA A 211 -11.13 -16.76 -4.54
CA ALA A 211 -9.73 -16.65 -4.99
C ALA A 211 -9.46 -15.27 -5.62
N PRO A 212 -8.29 -14.66 -5.34
CA PRO A 212 -7.84 -13.47 -6.05
C PRO A 212 -7.65 -13.76 -7.55
N ILE A 213 -8.07 -12.81 -8.40
CA ILE A 213 -7.96 -12.92 -9.86
C ILE A 213 -7.00 -11.83 -10.35
N PRO A 214 -5.92 -12.17 -11.09
CA PRO A 214 -5.01 -11.18 -11.67
C PRO A 214 -5.73 -10.19 -12.60
N SER A 215 -5.40 -8.90 -12.52
CA SER A 215 -6.04 -7.82 -13.28
C SER A 215 -5.93 -7.95 -14.81
N GLY A 216 -4.92 -8.68 -15.30
CA GLY A 216 -4.76 -9.01 -16.72
C GLY A 216 -5.71 -10.10 -17.23
N ILE A 217 -6.42 -10.79 -16.33
CA ILE A 217 -7.43 -11.79 -16.64
C ILE A 217 -8.77 -11.21 -16.21
N GLN A 218 -9.42 -10.43 -17.07
CA GLN A 218 -10.83 -10.16 -16.83
C GLN A 218 -11.56 -11.50 -16.83
N SER A 219 -11.93 -12.00 -15.63
CA SER A 219 -12.90 -13.06 -15.55
C SER A 219 -14.12 -12.55 -16.28
N VAL A 220 -14.54 -13.27 -17.30
CA VAL A 220 -15.90 -13.16 -17.78
C VAL A 220 -16.75 -13.63 -16.61
N VAL A 221 -17.15 -12.69 -15.74
CA VAL A 221 -18.19 -12.95 -14.74
C VAL A 221 -19.42 -13.29 -15.54
N GLU A 222 -19.79 -14.55 -15.54
CA GLU A 222 -21.00 -15.05 -16.14
C GLU A 222 -22.19 -14.20 -15.63
N LYS A 223 -22.63 -13.27 -16.46
CA LYS A 223 -24.05 -13.01 -16.51
C LYS A 223 -24.63 -14.30 -17.06
N THR A 224 -25.50 -14.91 -16.28
CA THR A 224 -26.23 -16.15 -16.54
C THR A 224 -27.16 -16.05 -17.77
N ASP A 225 -26.58 -15.85 -18.93
CA ASP A 225 -27.13 -16.27 -20.19
C ASP A 225 -26.18 -17.31 -20.73
N LYS A 226 -26.68 -18.49 -21.04
CA LYS A 226 -25.93 -19.71 -21.38
C LYS A 226 -25.00 -19.54 -22.58
N VAL A 227 -23.94 -18.73 -22.39
CA VAL A 227 -22.87 -18.62 -23.37
C VAL A 227 -21.85 -19.72 -23.08
N THR A 228 -21.75 -20.68 -23.97
CA THR A 228 -20.83 -21.81 -23.84
C THR A 228 -19.58 -21.54 -24.66
N VAL A 229 -18.38 -21.88 -24.13
CA VAL A 229 -17.16 -21.87 -24.94
C VAL A 229 -17.28 -22.97 -25.98
N VAL A 230 -17.36 -22.59 -27.24
CA VAL A 230 -17.46 -23.52 -28.39
C VAL A 230 -16.12 -23.81 -29.03
N GLY A 231 -15.06 -23.12 -28.66
CA GLY A 231 -13.72 -23.41 -29.12
C GLY A 231 -12.66 -22.58 -28.40
N ILE A 232 -11.48 -23.16 -28.24
CA ILE A 232 -10.26 -22.53 -27.72
C ILE A 232 -9.25 -22.52 -28.88
N PHE A 233 -8.58 -21.39 -29.09
CA PHE A 233 -7.63 -21.21 -30.17
C PHE A 233 -6.34 -20.57 -29.68
N THR A 234 -5.22 -20.89 -30.32
CA THR A 234 -3.96 -20.13 -30.13
C THR A 234 -4.06 -18.77 -30.84
N LEU A 235 -3.07 -17.90 -30.63
CA LEU A 235 -2.98 -16.61 -31.33
C LEU A 235 -2.89 -16.76 -32.85
N GLU A 236 -2.35 -17.89 -33.33
CA GLU A 236 -2.25 -18.24 -34.77
C GLU A 236 -3.56 -18.83 -35.31
N GLY A 237 -4.62 -18.92 -34.50
CA GLY A 237 -5.95 -19.39 -34.89
C GLY A 237 -6.08 -20.93 -34.91
N VAL A 238 -5.13 -21.68 -34.36
CA VAL A 238 -5.20 -23.14 -34.26
C VAL A 238 -6.12 -23.53 -33.10
N LYS A 239 -7.14 -24.36 -33.37
CA LYS A 239 -8.04 -24.88 -32.36
C LYS A 239 -7.31 -25.88 -31.46
N ILE A 240 -7.49 -25.73 -30.15
CA ILE A 240 -6.90 -26.58 -29.11
C ILE A 240 -8.00 -27.09 -28.16
N ASP A 241 -7.75 -28.24 -27.52
CA ASP A 241 -8.73 -28.92 -26.67
C ASP A 241 -8.71 -28.46 -25.21
N ARG A 242 -7.69 -27.67 -24.81
CA ARG A 242 -7.53 -27.13 -23.46
C ARG A 242 -6.70 -25.85 -23.47
N ILE A 243 -6.95 -25.00 -22.48
CA ILE A 243 -6.15 -23.78 -22.25
C ILE A 243 -4.68 -24.16 -22.03
N GLN A 244 -3.78 -23.44 -22.71
CA GLN A 244 -2.32 -23.58 -22.57
C GLN A 244 -1.74 -22.33 -21.86
N LYS A 245 -0.52 -22.47 -21.36
CA LYS A 245 0.21 -21.32 -20.78
C LYS A 245 0.44 -20.25 -21.85
N GLY A 246 0.01 -19.03 -21.60
CA GLY A 246 0.06 -17.90 -22.54
C GLY A 246 -1.34 -17.38 -22.90
N VAL A 247 -1.42 -16.60 -23.98
CA VAL A 247 -2.70 -16.04 -24.47
C VAL A 247 -3.49 -17.08 -25.26
N ASN A 248 -4.77 -17.24 -24.94
CA ASN A 248 -5.71 -18.12 -25.63
C ASN A 248 -6.91 -17.30 -26.09
N ILE A 249 -7.43 -17.63 -27.30
CA ILE A 249 -8.66 -16.99 -27.82
C ILE A 249 -9.82 -17.93 -27.55
N LEU A 250 -10.84 -17.47 -26.82
CA LEU A 250 -12.04 -18.22 -26.56
C LEU A 250 -13.13 -17.77 -27.53
N LYS A 251 -13.66 -18.71 -28.32
CA LYS A 251 -14.86 -18.50 -29.12
C LYS A 251 -16.06 -18.88 -28.27
N MET A 252 -16.96 -17.95 -28.07
CA MET A 252 -18.21 -18.14 -27.31
C MET A 252 -19.37 -18.45 -28.27
N SER A 253 -20.39 -19.14 -27.78
CA SER A 253 -21.67 -19.29 -28.51
C SER A 253 -22.40 -17.94 -28.49
N ASP A 254 -23.05 -17.62 -29.58
CA ASP A 254 -24.00 -16.49 -29.66
C ASP A 254 -25.21 -16.74 -28.77
#